data_46e8631bf2e8dc2837f4f5041500b672
#
_entry.id   46e8631bf2e8dc2837f4f5041500b672
#
_cell.length_a   1.000
_cell.length_b   1.000
_cell.length_c   1.000
_cell.angle_alpha   90.00
_cell.angle_beta   90.00
_cell.angle_gamma   90.00
#
_symmetry.space_group_name_H-M   'P 1'
#
loop_
_entity.id
_entity.type
_entity.pdbx_description
1 polymer ?
#
loop_
_entity_poly.entity_id
_entity_poly.type
_entity_poly.pdbx_seq_one_letter_code
_entity_poly.pdbx_strand_id
1 'polypeptide(L)'
;MKKIKKIALLCSLALMLLTSCNSPSNPIITIDTHDDINVINFTDSLNYTMNTDSQVNLPNMIAGGLDVAWFVVYTAQGELDDDGYAAAMDNAVSKFDAIDRLVNKYAPDQIELGLTSDDVRRIHARGKKVAMIGVENAYPMGLDTSNVRKFWERGARYVSLSHNGHSQFSDSNTGEFDDTALHGGLSDLGKEVVELLNYYGLMIDISHPSKEAIKEMIELSKAPVVASHSSARALRDHPRNLDDEQLNWVKENGGV
;
A
#
# COMPACT_ATOMS: atom_id res chain seq x y z
N MET A 1 -10.58 -65.21 -16.69
CA MET A 1 -9.92 -64.51 -15.57
C MET A 1 -8.63 -63.81 -15.95
N LYS A 2 -7.73 -64.28 -16.79
CA LYS A 2 -6.46 -63.62 -17.17
C LYS A 2 -6.62 -62.35 -18.01
N LYS A 3 -7.67 -62.22 -18.85
CA LYS A 3 -7.93 -61.00 -19.67
C LYS A 3 -8.48 -59.83 -18.86
N ILE A 4 -9.30 -60.10 -17.84
CA ILE A 4 -9.89 -59.07 -16.98
C ILE A 4 -8.80 -58.40 -16.08
N LYS A 5 -7.83 -59.19 -15.60
CA LYS A 5 -6.70 -58.66 -14.81
C LYS A 5 -5.76 -57.74 -15.60
N LYS A 6 -5.61 -57.98 -16.95
CA LYS A 6 -4.77 -57.08 -17.79
C LYS A 6 -5.46 -55.75 -18.09
N ILE A 7 -6.79 -55.74 -18.25
CA ILE A 7 -7.56 -54.51 -18.49
C ILE A 7 -7.58 -53.65 -17.23
N ALA A 8 -7.78 -54.23 -16.05
CA ALA A 8 -7.74 -53.51 -14.79
C ALA A 8 -6.35 -52.86 -14.49
N LEU A 9 -5.26 -53.56 -14.87
CA LEU A 9 -3.89 -53.04 -14.69
C LEU A 9 -3.58 -51.91 -15.68
N LEU A 10 -4.09 -51.94 -16.93
CA LEU A 10 -3.94 -50.82 -17.87
C LEU A 10 -4.76 -49.60 -17.49
N CYS A 11 -5.97 -49.76 -16.95
CA CYS A 11 -6.78 -48.64 -16.45
C CYS A 11 -6.14 -47.97 -15.20
N SER A 12 -5.51 -48.74 -14.30
CA SER A 12 -4.81 -48.20 -13.16
C SER A 12 -3.54 -47.42 -13.55
N LEU A 13 -2.83 -47.87 -14.59
CA LEU A 13 -1.66 -47.18 -15.13
C LEU A 13 -2.05 -45.91 -15.90
N ALA A 14 -3.18 -45.91 -16.61
CA ALA A 14 -3.70 -44.71 -17.29
C ALA A 14 -4.20 -43.65 -16.30
N LEU A 15 -4.78 -44.05 -15.15
CA LEU A 15 -5.19 -43.13 -14.10
C LEU A 15 -4.00 -42.49 -13.38
N MET A 16 -2.87 -43.19 -13.24
CA MET A 16 -1.64 -42.62 -12.65
C MET A 16 -0.90 -41.69 -13.59
N LEU A 17 -1.11 -41.78 -14.91
CA LEU A 17 -0.49 -40.87 -15.89
C LEU A 17 -1.24 -39.54 -16.04
N LEU A 18 -2.46 -39.41 -15.53
CA LEU A 18 -3.24 -38.18 -15.57
C LEU A 18 -3.00 -37.27 -14.34
N THR A 19 -2.28 -37.75 -13.34
CA THR A 19 -1.95 -36.96 -12.14
C THR A 19 -0.56 -36.27 -12.19
N SER A 20 0.16 -36.38 -13.30
CA SER A 20 1.53 -35.92 -13.42
C SER A 20 1.68 -34.82 -14.47
N CYS A 21 1.04 -33.69 -14.33
CA CYS A 21 1.44 -32.42 -14.94
C CYS A 21 0.63 -31.26 -14.36
N ASN A 22 0.63 -31.11 -13.05
CA ASN A 22 0.40 -29.82 -12.43
C ASN A 22 1.57 -29.59 -11.47
N SER A 23 2.70 -29.16 -12.00
CA SER A 23 3.55 -28.27 -11.20
C SER A 23 2.62 -27.11 -10.81
N PRO A 24 2.43 -26.81 -9.53
CA PRO A 24 1.73 -25.59 -9.17
C PRO A 24 2.58 -24.45 -9.75
N SER A 25 2.17 -23.92 -10.91
CA SER A 25 2.60 -22.58 -11.28
C SER A 25 2.19 -21.73 -10.07
N ASN A 26 3.15 -21.13 -9.36
CA ASN A 26 2.81 -20.12 -8.37
C ASN A 26 1.84 -19.16 -9.07
N PRO A 27 0.60 -19.04 -8.61
CA PRO A 27 -0.35 -18.14 -9.27
C PRO A 27 0.24 -16.74 -9.24
N ILE A 28 0.14 -16.02 -10.35
CA ILE A 28 0.47 -14.61 -10.39
C ILE A 28 -0.50 -13.91 -9.44
N ILE A 29 0.01 -13.12 -8.51
CA ILE A 29 -0.78 -12.27 -7.62
C ILE A 29 -0.70 -10.85 -8.17
N THR A 30 -1.85 -10.29 -8.51
CA THR A 30 -1.96 -8.92 -9.02
C THR A 30 -2.13 -7.95 -7.87
N ILE A 31 -1.41 -6.83 -7.90
CA ILE A 31 -1.37 -5.85 -6.81
C ILE A 31 -1.57 -4.46 -7.39
N ASP A 32 -2.50 -3.70 -6.83
CA ASP A 32 -2.55 -2.25 -6.94
C ASP A 32 -1.99 -1.65 -5.63
N THR A 33 -1.04 -0.74 -5.77
CA THR A 33 -0.28 -0.22 -4.64
C THR A 33 -0.84 1.07 -4.05
N HIS A 34 -1.90 1.65 -4.66
CA HIS A 34 -2.46 2.92 -4.17
C HIS A 34 -3.91 3.13 -4.60
N ASP A 35 -4.84 2.84 -3.69
CA ASP A 35 -6.27 2.98 -3.90
C ASP A 35 -6.88 3.91 -2.86
N ASP A 36 -7.13 5.15 -3.23
CA ASP A 36 -7.81 6.12 -2.37
C ASP A 36 -9.23 5.66 -2.01
N ILE A 37 -9.57 5.78 -0.74
CA ILE A 37 -10.92 5.46 -0.26
C ILE A 37 -11.70 6.71 0.12
N ASN A 38 -13.01 6.65 -0.13
CA ASN A 38 -13.96 7.62 0.39
C ASN A 38 -14.84 6.96 1.46
N VAL A 39 -14.81 7.46 2.69
CA VAL A 39 -15.51 6.87 3.83
C VAL A 39 -17.02 6.81 3.66
N ILE A 40 -17.62 7.62 2.78
CA ILE A 40 -19.06 7.54 2.46
C ILE A 40 -19.44 6.20 1.83
N ASN A 41 -18.49 5.51 1.19
CA ASN A 41 -18.63 4.18 0.60
C ASN A 41 -18.39 3.04 1.60
N PHE A 42 -18.42 3.30 2.91
CA PHE A 42 -18.21 2.30 3.97
C PHE A 42 -19.30 2.35 5.03
N THR A 43 -20.57 2.41 4.58
CA THR A 43 -21.77 2.40 5.41
C THR A 43 -22.53 1.08 5.27
N ASP A 44 -23.50 0.84 6.12
CA ASP A 44 -24.35 -0.37 6.04
C ASP A 44 -25.20 -0.41 4.78
N SER A 45 -25.53 0.75 4.19
CA SER A 45 -26.36 0.86 2.98
C SER A 45 -25.54 1.00 1.70
N LEU A 46 -24.29 1.43 1.77
CA LEU A 46 -23.39 1.57 0.62
C LEU A 46 -21.97 1.21 1.06
N ASN A 47 -21.42 0.12 0.53
CA ASN A 47 -20.08 -0.31 0.83
C ASN A 47 -19.44 -1.08 -0.34
N TYR A 48 -18.18 -1.42 -0.22
CA TYR A 48 -17.38 -2.05 -1.27
C TYR A 48 -17.78 -3.49 -1.64
N THR A 49 -18.81 -4.07 -1.02
CA THR A 49 -19.45 -5.30 -1.52
C THR A 49 -20.36 -5.03 -2.73
N MET A 50 -20.61 -3.77 -3.05
CA MET A 50 -21.49 -3.29 -4.10
C MET A 50 -20.69 -2.52 -5.15
N ASN A 51 -21.29 -2.29 -6.32
CA ASN A 51 -20.76 -1.32 -7.27
C ASN A 51 -20.94 0.08 -6.68
N THR A 52 -19.84 0.74 -6.39
CA THR A 52 -19.76 2.13 -5.95
C THR A 52 -19.27 3.00 -7.10
N ASP A 53 -19.19 4.30 -6.90
CA ASP A 53 -18.61 5.26 -7.84
C ASP A 53 -17.06 5.23 -7.84
N SER A 54 -16.44 4.49 -6.89
CA SER A 54 -14.98 4.31 -6.87
C SER A 54 -14.53 3.25 -7.86
N GLN A 55 -13.30 3.41 -8.39
CA GLN A 55 -12.70 2.46 -9.31
C GLN A 55 -12.47 1.10 -8.65
N VAL A 56 -12.04 1.09 -7.39
CA VAL A 56 -11.78 -0.13 -6.62
C VAL A 56 -12.94 -0.40 -5.66
N ASN A 57 -13.57 -1.56 -5.83
CA ASN A 57 -14.56 -2.19 -4.97
C ASN A 57 -14.52 -3.70 -5.25
N LEU A 58 -15.10 -4.54 -4.41
CA LEU A 58 -15.04 -6.00 -4.57
C LEU A 58 -15.56 -6.49 -5.93
N PRO A 59 -16.71 -6.04 -6.46
CA PRO A 59 -17.14 -6.40 -7.81
C PRO A 59 -16.09 -6.10 -8.89
N ASN A 60 -15.48 -4.92 -8.85
CA ASN A 60 -14.46 -4.51 -9.83
C ASN A 60 -13.16 -5.30 -9.64
N MET A 61 -12.72 -5.54 -8.40
CA MET A 61 -11.56 -6.38 -8.11
C MET A 61 -11.74 -7.81 -8.64
N ILE A 62 -12.94 -8.37 -8.49
CA ILE A 62 -13.26 -9.72 -8.99
C ILE A 62 -13.28 -9.73 -10.51
N ALA A 63 -13.97 -8.78 -11.14
CA ALA A 63 -14.11 -8.70 -12.60
C ALA A 63 -12.78 -8.39 -13.30
N GLY A 64 -11.93 -7.53 -12.70
CA GLY A 64 -10.62 -7.14 -13.21
C GLY A 64 -9.48 -8.08 -12.85
N GLY A 65 -9.72 -9.08 -11.99
CA GLY A 65 -8.68 -10.00 -11.53
C GLY A 65 -7.65 -9.37 -10.60
N LEU A 66 -7.99 -8.28 -9.91
CA LEU A 66 -7.13 -7.65 -8.88
C LEU A 66 -7.20 -8.48 -7.60
N ASP A 67 -6.05 -8.94 -7.10
CA ASP A 67 -5.97 -9.78 -5.91
C ASP A 67 -5.69 -9.02 -4.63
N VAL A 68 -4.86 -7.98 -4.72
CA VAL A 68 -4.42 -7.14 -3.59
C VAL A 68 -4.66 -5.69 -3.92
N ALA A 69 -5.40 -4.99 -3.06
CA ALA A 69 -5.57 -3.55 -3.10
C ALA A 69 -4.96 -2.91 -1.84
N TRP A 70 -4.13 -1.88 -2.04
CA TRP A 70 -3.65 -1.04 -0.95
C TRP A 70 -4.62 0.12 -0.75
N PHE A 71 -5.52 -0.03 0.21
CA PHE A 71 -6.44 1.02 0.60
C PHE A 71 -5.71 2.11 1.37
N VAL A 72 -5.87 3.35 0.93
CA VAL A 72 -5.04 4.46 1.38
C VAL A 72 -5.76 5.31 2.41
N VAL A 73 -5.10 5.47 3.55
CA VAL A 73 -5.44 6.47 4.57
C VAL A 73 -4.78 7.79 4.15
N TYR A 74 -5.39 8.43 3.16
CA TYR A 74 -4.99 9.75 2.68
C TYR A 74 -5.54 10.85 3.55
N THR A 75 -4.71 11.86 3.83
CA THR A 75 -5.14 13.11 4.47
C THR A 75 -4.52 14.31 3.74
N ALA A 76 -5.37 15.23 3.32
CA ALA A 76 -4.90 16.48 2.71
C ALA A 76 -4.03 17.27 3.66
N GLN A 77 -3.03 17.97 3.12
CA GLN A 77 -2.21 18.90 3.90
C GLN A 77 -3.07 20.09 4.35
N GLY A 78 -3.03 20.38 5.63
CA GLY A 78 -3.61 21.57 6.27
C GLY A 78 -2.55 22.42 6.95
N GLU A 79 -3.00 23.32 7.84
CA GLU A 79 -2.12 24.18 8.63
C GLU A 79 -1.29 23.33 9.62
N LEU A 80 -0.04 23.77 9.85
CA LEU A 80 0.88 23.07 10.74
C LEU A 80 0.68 23.54 12.19
N ASP A 81 -0.52 23.31 12.72
CA ASP A 81 -0.92 23.66 14.08
C ASP A 81 -1.75 22.54 14.74
N ASP A 82 -2.05 22.71 16.02
CA ASP A 82 -2.75 21.69 16.81
C ASP A 82 -4.15 21.38 16.27
N ASP A 83 -4.89 22.38 15.78
CA ASP A 83 -6.23 22.19 15.22
C ASP A 83 -6.16 21.43 13.88
N GLY A 84 -5.20 21.77 13.03
CA GLY A 84 -4.93 21.08 11.77
C GLY A 84 -4.55 19.62 12.00
N TYR A 85 -3.63 19.34 12.93
CA TYR A 85 -3.24 17.98 13.27
C TYR A 85 -4.39 17.16 13.86
N ALA A 86 -5.21 17.75 14.73
CA ALA A 86 -6.38 17.09 15.31
C ALA A 86 -7.39 16.71 14.23
N ALA A 87 -7.75 17.64 13.35
CA ALA A 87 -8.67 17.36 12.24
C ALA A 87 -8.14 16.28 11.28
N ALA A 88 -6.83 16.31 11.02
CA ALA A 88 -6.16 15.31 10.20
C ALA A 88 -6.18 13.92 10.86
N MET A 89 -5.95 13.83 12.17
CA MET A 89 -6.02 12.58 12.91
C MET A 89 -7.44 12.00 12.87
N ASP A 90 -8.48 12.81 13.07
CA ASP A 90 -9.87 12.36 12.95
C ASP A 90 -10.18 11.78 11.58
N ASN A 91 -9.71 12.44 10.50
CA ASN A 91 -9.84 11.92 9.15
C ASN A 91 -9.12 10.57 8.99
N ALA A 92 -7.87 10.45 9.44
CA ALA A 92 -7.10 9.22 9.35
C ALA A 92 -7.78 8.07 10.11
N VAL A 93 -8.23 8.31 11.35
CA VAL A 93 -8.98 7.33 12.16
C VAL A 93 -10.24 6.87 11.43
N SER A 94 -11.00 7.79 10.84
CA SER A 94 -12.24 7.46 10.12
C SER A 94 -11.99 6.51 8.93
N LYS A 95 -10.86 6.67 8.23
CA LYS A 95 -10.45 5.82 7.12
C LYS A 95 -9.95 4.45 7.59
N PHE A 96 -9.15 4.39 8.64
CA PHE A 96 -8.80 3.10 9.26
C PHE A 96 -10.05 2.32 9.69
N ASP A 97 -11.02 2.98 10.33
CA ASP A 97 -12.27 2.36 10.74
C ASP A 97 -13.13 1.90 9.55
N ALA A 98 -13.07 2.61 8.44
CA ALA A 98 -13.72 2.22 7.20
C ALA A 98 -13.15 0.91 6.65
N ILE A 99 -11.83 0.80 6.57
CA ILE A 99 -11.15 -0.42 6.11
C ILE A 99 -11.42 -1.58 7.08
N ASP A 100 -11.38 -1.33 8.40
CA ASP A 100 -11.72 -2.34 9.42
C ASP A 100 -13.15 -2.88 9.22
N ARG A 101 -14.13 -1.98 9.00
CA ARG A 101 -15.51 -2.40 8.69
C ARG A 101 -15.60 -3.24 7.41
N LEU A 102 -14.82 -2.93 6.38
CA LEU A 102 -14.83 -3.72 5.14
C LEU A 102 -14.43 -5.16 5.42
N VAL A 103 -13.29 -5.37 6.08
CA VAL A 103 -12.72 -6.70 6.26
C VAL A 103 -13.36 -7.51 7.39
N ASN A 104 -13.92 -6.85 8.43
CA ASN A 104 -14.45 -7.53 9.60
C ASN A 104 -15.99 -7.55 9.67
N LYS A 105 -16.67 -6.64 8.95
CA LYS A 105 -18.14 -6.55 9.04
C LYS A 105 -18.80 -6.80 7.69
N TYR A 106 -18.38 -6.10 6.61
CA TYR A 106 -19.10 -6.14 5.34
C TYR A 106 -18.75 -7.35 4.48
N ALA A 107 -17.50 -7.75 4.45
CA ALA A 107 -17.02 -8.78 3.53
C ALA A 107 -15.98 -9.75 4.13
N PRO A 108 -16.13 -10.22 5.40
CA PRO A 108 -15.11 -11.06 6.05
C PRO A 108 -14.83 -12.37 5.30
N ASP A 109 -15.78 -12.84 4.48
CA ASP A 109 -15.62 -14.06 3.69
C ASP A 109 -14.97 -13.82 2.31
N GLN A 110 -14.86 -12.56 1.85
CA GLN A 110 -14.40 -12.20 0.52
C GLN A 110 -13.04 -11.49 0.51
N ILE A 111 -12.72 -10.71 1.53
CA ILE A 111 -11.49 -9.95 1.66
C ILE A 111 -10.97 -10.04 3.10
N GLU A 112 -9.65 -10.00 3.25
CA GLU A 112 -8.99 -10.09 4.56
C GLU A 112 -7.81 -9.14 4.61
N LEU A 113 -7.50 -8.58 5.77
CA LEU A 113 -6.34 -7.71 5.97
C LEU A 113 -5.05 -8.53 5.95
N GLY A 114 -4.15 -8.20 5.02
CA GLY A 114 -2.80 -8.71 4.95
C GLY A 114 -1.81 -7.74 5.60
N LEU A 115 -0.95 -8.25 6.47
CA LEU A 115 0.07 -7.47 7.16
C LEU A 115 1.49 -7.79 6.70
N THR A 116 1.65 -8.91 6.00
CA THR A 116 2.92 -9.44 5.49
C THR A 116 2.75 -10.07 4.12
N SER A 117 3.85 -10.28 3.39
CA SER A 117 3.82 -11.02 2.13
C SER A 117 3.32 -12.47 2.30
N ASP A 118 3.56 -13.08 3.46
CA ASP A 118 3.05 -14.41 3.77
C ASP A 118 1.54 -14.40 3.99
N ASP A 119 0.99 -13.35 4.63
CA ASP A 119 -0.45 -13.17 4.70
C ASP A 119 -1.07 -13.03 3.32
N VAL A 120 -0.47 -12.22 2.44
CA VAL A 120 -0.94 -12.06 1.05
C VAL A 120 -1.06 -13.42 0.36
N ARG A 121 -0.01 -14.24 0.41
CA ARG A 121 0.00 -15.58 -0.19
C ARG A 121 -1.04 -16.51 0.46
N ARG A 122 -1.13 -16.49 1.78
CA ARG A 122 -2.07 -17.29 2.57
C ARG A 122 -3.52 -16.94 2.27
N ILE A 123 -3.85 -15.66 2.22
CA ILE A 123 -5.21 -15.17 1.96
C ILE A 123 -5.60 -15.47 0.51
N HIS A 124 -4.73 -15.15 -0.45
CA HIS A 124 -4.94 -15.43 -1.86
C HIS A 124 -5.15 -16.94 -2.13
N ALA A 125 -4.36 -17.82 -1.49
CA ALA A 125 -4.50 -19.26 -1.63
C ALA A 125 -5.86 -19.80 -1.13
N ARG A 126 -6.59 -19.03 -0.32
CA ARG A 126 -7.97 -19.33 0.12
C ARG A 126 -9.04 -18.73 -0.79
N GLY A 127 -8.65 -18.08 -1.88
CA GLY A 127 -9.55 -17.46 -2.85
C GLY A 127 -10.16 -16.13 -2.38
N LYS A 128 -9.62 -15.52 -1.33
CA LYS A 128 -10.05 -14.19 -0.88
C LYS A 128 -9.17 -13.09 -1.51
N LYS A 129 -9.73 -11.90 -1.63
CA LYS A 129 -8.97 -10.69 -1.92
C LYS A 129 -8.20 -10.24 -0.68
N VAL A 130 -7.15 -9.46 -0.89
CA VAL A 130 -6.31 -8.94 0.19
C VAL A 130 -6.46 -7.43 0.25
N ALA A 131 -6.80 -6.92 1.43
CA ALA A 131 -6.66 -5.52 1.77
C ALA A 131 -5.30 -5.30 2.42
N MET A 132 -4.55 -4.31 1.97
CA MET A 132 -3.39 -3.77 2.69
C MET A 132 -3.62 -2.29 2.96
N ILE A 133 -2.92 -1.70 3.91
CA ILE A 133 -3.13 -0.31 4.30
C ILE A 133 -1.87 0.50 4.08
N GLY A 134 -1.97 1.52 3.23
CA GLY A 134 -1.00 2.59 3.08
C GLY A 134 -1.45 3.86 3.80
N VAL A 135 -0.51 4.67 4.24
CA VAL A 135 -0.78 6.01 4.77
C VAL A 135 -0.15 7.02 3.82
N GLU A 136 -0.97 7.85 3.23
CA GLU A 136 -0.52 8.94 2.38
C GLU A 136 -0.62 10.27 3.12
N ASN A 137 0.53 10.90 3.28
CA ASN A 137 0.79 12.05 4.12
C ASN A 137 0.80 11.71 5.63
N ALA A 138 1.97 11.71 6.24
CA ALA A 138 2.14 11.51 7.68
C ALA A 138 1.61 12.69 8.53
N TYR A 139 1.13 13.76 7.90
CA TYR A 139 0.59 14.95 8.54
C TYR A 139 -0.34 14.67 9.75
N PRO A 140 -1.25 13.65 9.71
CA PRO A 140 -2.09 13.28 10.86
C PRO A 140 -1.31 12.86 12.12
N MET A 141 -0.04 12.49 11.99
CA MET A 141 0.75 12.09 13.15
C MET A 141 1.07 13.26 14.09
N GLY A 142 0.87 14.51 13.61
CA GLY A 142 1.19 15.72 14.37
C GLY A 142 2.66 15.76 14.75
N LEU A 143 2.96 16.23 15.95
CA LEU A 143 4.33 16.29 16.49
C LEU A 143 4.66 15.12 17.42
N ASP A 144 3.70 14.19 17.64
CA ASP A 144 3.87 13.01 18.49
C ASP A 144 4.28 11.79 17.67
N THR A 145 5.58 11.51 17.61
CA THR A 145 6.15 10.37 16.88
C THR A 145 5.64 9.00 17.36
N SER A 146 5.03 8.91 18.56
CA SER A 146 4.39 7.67 19.04
C SER A 146 3.19 7.26 18.16
N ASN A 147 2.64 8.18 17.34
CA ASN A 147 1.57 7.89 16.39
C ASN A 147 2.02 6.95 15.25
N VAL A 148 3.32 6.86 14.94
CA VAL A 148 3.86 5.83 14.03
C VAL A 148 3.47 4.44 14.51
N ARG A 149 3.65 4.16 15.80
CA ARG A 149 3.26 2.89 16.40
C ARG A 149 1.75 2.66 16.32
N LYS A 150 0.93 3.68 16.61
CA LYS A 150 -0.53 3.57 16.56
C LYS A 150 -1.02 3.23 15.15
N PHE A 151 -0.42 3.83 14.11
CA PHE A 151 -0.77 3.54 12.72
C PHE A 151 -0.33 2.12 12.31
N TRP A 152 0.86 1.69 12.75
CA TRP A 152 1.30 0.30 12.56
C TRP A 152 0.36 -0.71 13.22
N GLU A 153 -0.09 -0.45 14.47
CA GLU A 153 -1.05 -1.29 15.18
C GLU A 153 -2.42 -1.34 14.49
N ARG A 154 -2.80 -0.25 13.76
CA ARG A 154 -4.00 -0.19 12.91
C ARG A 154 -3.83 -0.92 11.56
N GLY A 155 -2.68 -1.48 11.29
CA GLY A 155 -2.42 -2.28 10.08
C GLY A 155 -1.72 -1.55 8.94
N ALA A 156 -1.30 -0.30 9.10
CA ALA A 156 -0.49 0.38 8.10
C ALA A 156 0.81 -0.38 7.81
N ARG A 157 1.24 -0.40 6.53
CA ARG A 157 2.48 -1.06 6.10
C ARG A 157 3.35 -0.22 5.18
N TYR A 158 2.87 0.94 4.72
CA TYR A 158 3.73 2.02 4.23
C TYR A 158 3.24 3.38 4.69
N VAL A 159 4.13 4.37 4.66
CA VAL A 159 3.84 5.77 5.00
C VAL A 159 4.65 6.67 4.07
N SER A 160 3.99 7.67 3.43
CA SER A 160 4.65 8.83 2.84
C SER A 160 4.65 10.00 3.81
N LEU A 161 5.71 10.82 3.82
CA LEU A 161 5.89 11.88 4.83
C LEU A 161 5.23 13.20 4.46
N SER A 162 4.88 13.41 3.19
CA SER A 162 4.14 14.57 2.68
C SER A 162 3.23 14.17 1.53
N HIS A 163 2.32 15.08 1.15
CA HIS A 163 1.50 15.02 -0.05
C HIS A 163 1.67 16.31 -0.86
N ASN A 164 0.62 16.95 -1.32
CA ASN A 164 0.68 18.28 -1.93
C ASN A 164 0.73 19.34 -0.83
N GLY A 165 1.88 19.95 -0.67
CA GLY A 165 2.24 20.84 0.43
C GLY A 165 3.25 20.21 1.40
N HIS A 166 4.11 21.07 1.98
CA HIS A 166 5.11 20.64 2.96
C HIS A 166 4.42 20.22 4.26
N SER A 167 4.85 19.11 4.83
CA SER A 167 4.41 18.68 6.16
C SER A 167 5.43 19.07 7.23
N GLN A 168 5.11 18.85 8.49
CA GLN A 168 6.06 18.99 9.59
C GLN A 168 7.26 18.04 9.51
N PHE A 169 7.21 17.03 8.63
CA PHE A 169 8.25 16.01 8.49
C PHE A 169 9.12 16.19 7.25
N SER A 170 8.52 16.67 6.15
CA SER A 170 9.14 16.61 4.82
C SER A 170 8.66 17.70 3.89
N ASP A 171 9.56 18.21 3.10
CA ASP A 171 9.19 18.97 1.93
C ASP A 171 8.51 18.09 0.88
N SER A 172 7.57 18.69 0.16
CA SER A 172 6.79 18.09 -0.91
C SER A 172 7.37 18.47 -2.28
N ASN A 173 7.13 17.62 -3.27
CA ASN A 173 7.40 17.91 -4.68
C ASN A 173 6.72 19.20 -5.18
N THR A 174 5.69 19.71 -4.48
CA THR A 174 5.03 20.97 -4.84
C THR A 174 5.94 22.19 -4.73
N GLY A 175 6.99 22.12 -3.91
CA GLY A 175 8.02 23.16 -3.83
C GLY A 175 8.74 23.44 -5.15
N GLU A 176 8.78 22.50 -6.09
CA GLU A 176 9.31 22.73 -7.43
C GLU A 176 8.45 23.67 -8.29
N PHE A 177 7.16 23.88 -7.95
CA PHE A 177 6.28 24.78 -8.70
C PHE A 177 6.41 26.24 -8.29
N ASP A 178 6.70 26.50 -7.01
CA ASP A 178 6.68 27.83 -6.40
C ASP A 178 8.03 28.24 -5.78
N ASP A 179 9.06 27.42 -5.99
CA ASP A 179 10.41 27.60 -5.45
C ASP A 179 10.40 27.77 -3.91
N THR A 180 9.55 26.94 -3.25
CA THR A 180 9.46 26.91 -1.79
C THR A 180 10.07 25.65 -1.20
N ALA A 181 10.66 25.78 -0.02
CA ALA A 181 11.08 24.68 0.83
C ALA A 181 10.89 25.11 2.29
N LEU A 182 10.38 24.21 3.11
CA LEU A 182 10.22 24.45 4.54
C LEU A 182 11.44 23.94 5.33
N HIS A 183 12.03 22.84 4.88
CA HIS A 183 13.09 22.12 5.59
C HIS A 183 14.37 21.95 4.76
N GLY A 184 14.28 22.09 3.42
CA GLY A 184 15.35 21.74 2.50
C GLY A 184 15.52 20.22 2.33
N GLY A 185 14.48 19.46 2.57
CA GLY A 185 14.41 18.00 2.55
C GLY A 185 13.56 17.46 3.69
N LEU A 186 14.12 16.68 4.59
CA LEU A 186 13.48 16.22 5.83
C LEU A 186 13.74 17.21 6.97
N SER A 187 12.72 17.43 7.81
CA SER A 187 12.95 18.03 9.13
C SER A 187 13.68 17.06 10.07
N ASP A 188 14.19 17.53 11.21
CA ASP A 188 14.75 16.64 12.23
C ASP A 188 13.71 15.63 12.73
N LEU A 189 12.45 16.06 12.87
CA LEU A 189 11.33 15.19 13.23
C LEU A 189 11.04 14.15 12.12
N GLY A 190 11.18 14.55 10.86
CA GLY A 190 11.05 13.65 9.71
C GLY A 190 12.11 12.55 9.72
N LYS A 191 13.35 12.88 10.06
CA LYS A 191 14.45 11.91 10.20
C LYS A 191 14.15 10.90 11.31
N GLU A 192 13.66 11.35 12.46
CA GLU A 192 13.21 10.46 13.55
C GLU A 192 12.09 9.53 13.09
N VAL A 193 11.10 10.06 12.36
CA VAL A 193 9.99 9.23 11.84
C VAL A 193 10.51 8.18 10.86
N VAL A 194 11.46 8.50 9.97
CA VAL A 194 12.08 7.49 9.08
C VAL A 194 12.72 6.35 9.87
N GLU A 195 13.42 6.66 10.97
CA GLU A 195 13.99 5.63 11.84
C GLU A 195 12.92 4.76 12.50
N LEU A 196 11.81 5.36 12.96
CA LEU A 196 10.68 4.64 13.55
C LEU A 196 9.94 3.79 12.51
N LEU A 197 9.77 4.25 11.26
CA LEU A 197 9.20 3.44 10.18
C LEU A 197 10.03 2.17 9.97
N ASN A 198 11.36 2.29 9.90
CA ASN A 198 12.25 1.14 9.82
C ASN A 198 12.13 0.21 11.05
N TYR A 199 12.04 0.78 12.27
CA TYR A 199 11.93 0.02 13.51
C TYR A 199 10.66 -0.84 13.57
N TYR A 200 9.52 -0.28 13.14
CA TYR A 200 8.23 -1.00 13.11
C TYR A 200 8.04 -1.85 11.85
N GLY A 201 8.94 -1.76 10.86
CA GLY A 201 8.79 -2.48 9.59
C GLY A 201 7.71 -1.91 8.69
N LEU A 202 7.51 -0.59 8.73
CA LEU A 202 6.72 0.17 7.78
C LEU A 202 7.60 0.56 6.59
N MET A 203 7.15 0.31 5.37
CA MET A 203 7.86 0.75 4.17
C MET A 203 7.77 2.28 4.07
N ILE A 204 8.85 2.90 3.62
CA ILE A 204 8.90 4.33 3.34
C ILE A 204 8.39 4.52 1.91
N ASP A 205 7.28 5.24 1.75
CA ASP A 205 6.78 5.64 0.44
C ASP A 205 7.38 6.98 0.04
N ILE A 206 8.04 7.00 -1.10
CA ILE A 206 8.69 8.18 -1.66
C ILE A 206 7.82 8.91 -2.70
N SER A 207 6.56 8.52 -2.86
CA SER A 207 5.61 9.29 -3.66
C SER A 207 5.24 10.58 -2.94
N HIS A 208 5.35 11.72 -3.61
CA HIS A 208 5.10 13.10 -3.15
C HIS A 208 6.23 13.87 -2.46
N PRO A 209 7.14 13.33 -1.64
CA PRO A 209 8.26 14.11 -1.11
C PRO A 209 9.10 14.80 -2.19
N SER A 210 9.78 15.90 -1.81
CA SER A 210 10.75 16.57 -2.68
C SER A 210 11.94 15.66 -3.02
N LYS A 211 12.69 16.02 -4.06
CA LYS A 211 13.88 15.26 -4.46
C LYS A 211 14.90 15.14 -3.32
N GLU A 212 15.12 16.24 -2.59
CA GLU A 212 16.03 16.31 -1.44
C GLU A 212 15.53 15.38 -0.32
N ALA A 213 14.23 15.42 -0.01
CA ALA A 213 13.64 14.54 0.99
C ALA A 213 13.73 13.07 0.58
N ILE A 214 13.47 12.73 -0.68
CA ILE A 214 13.63 11.36 -1.20
C ILE A 214 15.05 10.86 -1.03
N LYS A 215 16.05 11.72 -1.31
CA LYS A 215 17.45 11.36 -1.14
C LYS A 215 17.76 11.02 0.33
N GLU A 216 17.38 11.91 1.26
CA GLU A 216 17.59 11.68 2.69
C GLU A 216 16.82 10.44 3.19
N MET A 217 15.58 10.20 2.73
CA MET A 217 14.82 9.00 3.07
C MET A 217 15.55 7.72 2.65
N ILE A 218 16.10 7.69 1.43
CA ILE A 218 16.85 6.53 0.91
C ILE A 218 18.16 6.32 1.67
N GLU A 219 18.88 7.40 1.99
CA GLU A 219 20.14 7.34 2.74
C GLU A 219 19.94 6.86 4.19
N LEU A 220 18.81 7.22 4.82
CA LEU A 220 18.47 6.81 6.19
C LEU A 220 17.78 5.44 6.24
N SER A 221 17.15 5.00 5.16
CA SER A 221 16.40 3.75 5.16
C SER A 221 17.31 2.54 5.28
N LYS A 222 16.93 1.61 6.17
CA LYS A 222 17.58 0.31 6.35
C LYS A 222 16.91 -0.81 5.55
N ALA A 223 15.87 -0.48 4.77
CA ALA A 223 15.08 -1.40 3.97
C ALA A 223 14.75 -0.76 2.61
N PRO A 224 14.37 -1.56 1.60
CA PRO A 224 13.89 -1.04 0.33
C PRO A 224 12.72 -0.06 0.50
N VAL A 225 12.77 1.07 -0.22
CA VAL A 225 11.68 2.03 -0.29
C VAL A 225 10.69 1.66 -1.39
N VAL A 226 9.50 2.27 -1.36
CA VAL A 226 8.48 2.09 -2.40
C VAL A 226 8.07 3.44 -2.99
N ALA A 227 7.93 3.52 -4.32
CA ALA A 227 7.20 4.59 -4.99
C ALA A 227 5.80 4.06 -5.32
N SER A 228 4.86 4.18 -4.39
CA SER A 228 3.55 3.53 -4.48
C SER A 228 2.76 3.96 -5.72
N HIS A 229 2.90 5.23 -6.17
CA HIS A 229 2.17 5.80 -7.31
C HIS A 229 2.94 6.96 -7.97
N SER A 230 4.13 6.68 -8.49
CA SER A 230 4.96 7.61 -9.26
C SER A 230 5.19 7.09 -10.69
N SER A 231 5.72 7.95 -11.57
CA SER A 231 6.10 7.59 -12.93
C SER A 231 7.51 8.13 -13.24
N ALA A 232 8.01 7.87 -14.45
CA ALA A 232 9.30 8.37 -14.90
C ALA A 232 9.18 9.78 -15.49
N ARG A 233 9.98 10.73 -15.00
CA ARG A 233 10.01 12.13 -15.46
C ARG A 233 10.45 12.24 -16.91
N ALA A 234 11.27 11.32 -17.40
CA ALA A 234 11.68 11.25 -18.80
C ALA A 234 10.49 11.01 -19.77
N LEU A 235 9.39 10.37 -19.31
CA LEU A 235 8.18 10.15 -20.11
C LEU A 235 7.21 11.35 -20.00
N ARG A 236 7.16 11.96 -18.85
CA ARG A 236 6.33 13.14 -18.57
C ARG A 236 7.06 14.05 -17.60
N ASP A 237 7.54 15.19 -18.05
CA ASP A 237 8.19 16.19 -17.21
C ASP A 237 7.16 16.82 -16.25
N HIS A 238 7.22 16.35 -15.01
CA HIS A 238 6.35 16.80 -13.92
C HIS A 238 7.03 16.47 -12.58
N PRO A 239 6.98 17.36 -11.56
CA PRO A 239 7.61 17.14 -10.25
C PRO A 239 7.13 15.89 -9.50
N ARG A 240 5.93 15.37 -9.82
CA ARG A 240 5.41 14.11 -9.26
C ARG A 240 6.11 12.87 -9.79
N ASN A 241 6.88 12.99 -10.87
CA ASN A 241 7.58 11.87 -11.49
C ASN A 241 9.05 11.87 -11.08
N LEU A 242 9.59 10.67 -10.90
CA LEU A 242 11.00 10.48 -10.54
C LEU A 242 11.89 10.69 -11.76
N ASP A 243 12.94 11.49 -11.61
CA ASP A 243 13.97 11.62 -12.63
C ASP A 243 14.92 10.40 -12.63
N ASP A 244 15.80 10.32 -13.64
CA ASP A 244 16.68 9.17 -13.82
C ASP A 244 17.65 8.99 -12.64
N GLU A 245 18.03 10.07 -11.97
CA GLU A 245 18.89 10.00 -10.78
C GLU A 245 18.13 9.38 -9.61
N GLN A 246 16.89 9.82 -9.34
CA GLN A 246 16.02 9.26 -8.32
C GLN A 246 15.69 7.77 -8.60
N LEU A 247 15.42 7.42 -9.86
CA LEU A 247 15.21 6.02 -10.26
C LEU A 247 16.45 5.14 -10.01
N ASN A 248 17.65 5.69 -10.20
CA ASN A 248 18.89 4.98 -9.86
C ASN A 248 19.04 4.82 -8.35
N TRP A 249 18.71 5.82 -7.53
CA TRP A 249 18.72 5.68 -6.07
C TRP A 249 17.77 4.57 -5.58
N VAL A 250 16.55 4.52 -6.13
CA VAL A 250 15.57 3.45 -5.81
C VAL A 250 16.14 2.08 -6.16
N LYS A 251 16.72 1.96 -7.37
CA LYS A 251 17.36 0.71 -7.81
C LYS A 251 18.51 0.28 -6.89
N GLU A 252 19.38 1.20 -6.50
CA GLU A 252 20.54 0.92 -5.62
C GLU A 252 20.10 0.56 -4.20
N ASN A 253 19.01 1.15 -3.71
CA ASN A 253 18.36 0.79 -2.45
C ASN A 253 17.67 -0.58 -2.50
N GLY A 254 17.40 -1.13 -3.68
CA GLY A 254 16.63 -2.36 -3.88
C GLY A 254 15.11 -2.15 -3.80
N GLY A 255 14.66 -0.90 -3.89
CA GLY A 255 13.26 -0.47 -3.89
C GLY A 255 12.53 -0.72 -5.20
N VAL A 256 11.26 -0.37 -5.25
CA VAL A 256 10.36 -0.51 -6.40
C VAL A 256 9.51 0.74 -6.59
#